data_946b7ce06e49ac080442ab26e28d4a7b
#
_entry.id   946b7ce06e49ac080442ab26e28d4a7b
#
_cell.length_a   1.000
_cell.length_b   1.000
_cell.length_c   1.000
_cell.angle_alpha   90.00
_cell.angle_beta   90.00
_cell.angle_gamma   90.00
#
_symmetry.space_group_name_H-M   'P 1'
#
loop_
_entity.id
_entity.type
_entity.pdbx_description
1 polymer ?
#
loop_
_entity_poly.entity_id
_entity_poly.type
_entity_poly.pdbx_seq_one_letter_code
_entity_poly.pdbx_strand_id
1 'polypeptide(L)'
;MWYVYFLELSNGDIYVGSTDDLRRRFSSHQQGHVISTREYLPVVLRAYVAVEDEATARSLERYFKSGSGKAFAKKRFLSSSR
;
A
#
# COMPACT_ATOMS: atom_id res chain seq x y z
N MET A 1 11.94 10.96 -4.15
CA MET A 1 10.72 10.75 -3.36
C MET A 1 10.59 9.30 -2.93
N TRP A 2 9.95 9.09 -1.81
CA TRP A 2 9.56 7.78 -1.34
C TRP A 2 8.03 7.74 -1.22
N TYR A 3 7.45 6.55 -1.32
CA TYR A 3 6.00 6.40 -1.39
C TYR A 3 5.54 5.31 -0.42
N VAL A 4 4.45 5.58 0.27
CA VAL A 4 3.72 4.55 1.02
C VAL A 4 2.45 4.28 0.21
N TYR A 5 2.22 3.02 -0.15
CA TYR A 5 1.12 2.70 -1.06
C TYR A 5 0.20 1.67 -0.44
N PHE A 6 -1.04 1.69 -0.91
CA PHE A 6 -2.10 0.82 -0.40
C PHE A 6 -2.69 0.05 -1.57
N LEU A 7 -2.57 -1.27 -1.51
CA LEU A 7 -3.12 -2.15 -2.53
C LEU A 7 -4.31 -2.91 -1.95
N GLU A 8 -5.37 -3.02 -2.74
CA GLU A 8 -6.46 -3.92 -2.39
C GLU A 8 -6.19 -5.25 -3.06
N LEU A 9 -6.18 -6.32 -2.28
CA LEU A 9 -5.92 -7.67 -2.75
C LEU A 9 -7.23 -8.31 -3.19
N SER A 10 -7.13 -9.43 -3.92
CA SER A 10 -8.33 -10.10 -4.44
C SER A 10 -9.25 -10.59 -3.34
N ASN A 11 -8.75 -10.81 -2.13
CA ASN A 11 -9.56 -11.24 -1.00
C ASN A 11 -10.15 -10.06 -0.21
N GLY A 12 -9.92 -8.83 -0.67
CA GLY A 12 -10.45 -7.63 -0.02
C GLY A 12 -9.54 -7.02 1.02
N ASP A 13 -8.46 -7.68 1.39
CA ASP A 13 -7.51 -7.12 2.36
C ASP A 13 -6.70 -5.99 1.74
N ILE A 14 -6.17 -5.14 2.59
CA ILE A 14 -5.33 -4.02 2.16
C ILE A 14 -3.88 -4.33 2.55
N TYR A 15 -3.01 -4.26 1.55
CA TYR A 15 -1.57 -4.42 1.74
C TYR A 15 -0.93 -3.03 1.73
N VAL A 16 -0.05 -2.77 2.68
CA VAL A 16 0.67 -1.49 2.78
C VAL A 16 2.15 -1.76 2.58
N GLY A 17 2.78 -0.98 1.70
CA GLY A 17 4.22 -1.10 1.48
C GLY A 17 4.83 0.26 1.24
N SER A 18 6.16 0.30 1.14
CA SER A 18 6.87 1.53 0.80
C SER A 18 7.91 1.23 -0.27
N THR A 19 8.21 2.25 -1.08
CA THR A 19 9.15 2.09 -2.20
C THR A 19 9.61 3.46 -2.67
N ASP A 20 10.78 3.50 -3.29
CA ASP A 20 11.24 4.72 -3.96
C ASP A 20 10.84 4.76 -5.43
N ASP A 21 10.23 3.68 -5.95
CA ASP A 21 9.79 3.62 -7.34
C ASP A 21 8.44 2.93 -7.38
N LEU A 22 7.39 3.73 -7.27
CA LEU A 22 6.04 3.20 -7.14
C LEU A 22 5.60 2.44 -8.38
N ARG A 23 5.91 2.95 -9.56
CA ARG A 23 5.50 2.30 -10.81
C ARG A 23 6.12 0.91 -10.94
N ARG A 24 7.43 0.82 -10.70
CA ARG A 24 8.11 -0.46 -10.81
C ARG A 24 7.64 -1.44 -9.74
N ARG A 25 7.45 -0.96 -8.52
CA ARG A 25 7.02 -1.82 -7.42
C ARG A 25 5.61 -2.36 -7.65
N PHE A 26 4.71 -1.48 -8.12
CA PHE A 26 3.35 -1.91 -8.42
C PHE A 26 3.35 -2.95 -9.55
N SER A 27 4.17 -2.74 -10.58
CA SER A 27 4.31 -3.72 -11.66
C SER A 27 4.78 -5.06 -11.14
N SER A 28 5.73 -5.06 -10.19
CA SER A 28 6.20 -6.31 -9.58
C SER A 28 5.08 -7.03 -8.85
N HIS A 29 4.23 -6.30 -8.14
CA HIS A 29 3.07 -6.92 -7.50
C HIS A 29 2.13 -7.53 -8.53
N GLN A 30 1.83 -6.79 -9.60
CA GLN A 30 0.90 -7.26 -10.63
C GLN A 30 1.40 -8.53 -11.33
N GLN A 31 2.71 -8.67 -11.43
CA GLN A 31 3.32 -9.82 -12.10
C GLN A 31 3.54 -11.01 -11.17
N GLY A 32 3.15 -10.88 -9.90
CA GLY A 32 3.28 -11.98 -8.96
C GLY A 32 4.68 -12.18 -8.40
N HIS A 33 5.54 -11.16 -8.50
CA HIS A 33 6.92 -11.26 -8.03
C HIS A 33 7.08 -10.97 -6.55
N VAL A 34 6.01 -10.54 -5.87
CA VAL A 34 6.08 -10.22 -4.44
C VAL A 34 5.40 -11.33 -3.67
N ILE A 35 6.16 -12.00 -2.82
CA ILE A 35 5.68 -13.18 -2.10
C ILE A 35 4.42 -12.86 -1.29
N SER A 36 4.39 -11.70 -0.64
CA SER A 36 3.28 -11.34 0.24
C SER A 36 1.95 -11.19 -0.47
N THR A 37 1.95 -10.90 -1.77
CA THR A 37 0.70 -10.59 -2.48
C THR A 37 0.43 -11.50 -3.66
N ARG A 38 1.38 -12.34 -4.08
CA ARG A 38 1.25 -13.11 -5.31
C ARG A 38 0.08 -14.09 -5.30
N GLU A 39 -0.37 -14.50 -4.11
CA GLU A 39 -1.49 -15.43 -3.99
C GLU A 39 -2.85 -14.72 -4.09
N TYR A 40 -2.85 -13.40 -4.15
CA TYR A 40 -4.07 -12.59 -4.04
C TYR A 40 -4.22 -11.62 -5.20
N LEU A 41 -3.72 -12.02 -6.37
CA LEU A 41 -3.92 -11.23 -7.58
C LEU A 41 -5.35 -11.40 -8.08
N PRO A 42 -5.88 -10.41 -8.76
CA PRO A 42 -5.26 -9.14 -9.11
C PRO A 42 -5.24 -8.18 -7.94
N VAL A 43 -4.29 -7.24 -7.97
CA VAL A 43 -4.20 -6.19 -6.96
C VAL A 43 -4.54 -4.86 -7.59
N VAL A 44 -5.12 -3.97 -6.79
CA VAL A 44 -5.53 -2.64 -7.25
C VAL A 44 -4.85 -1.59 -6.39
N LEU A 45 -4.21 -0.61 -7.01
CA LEU A 45 -3.62 0.49 -6.27
C LEU A 45 -4.73 1.44 -5.87
N ARG A 46 -4.97 1.58 -4.56
CA ARG A 46 -6.07 2.38 -4.05
C ARG A 46 -5.63 3.78 -3.67
N ALA A 47 -4.42 3.94 -3.15
CA ALA A 47 -3.93 5.23 -2.72
C ALA A 47 -2.44 5.16 -2.50
N TYR A 48 -1.79 6.32 -2.47
CA TYR A 48 -0.39 6.39 -2.05
C TYR A 48 -0.11 7.77 -1.47
N VAL A 49 0.94 7.84 -0.64
CA VAL A 49 1.41 9.08 -0.04
C VAL A 49 2.88 9.23 -0.43
N ALA A 50 3.24 10.38 -0.99
CA ALA A 50 4.61 10.66 -1.38
C ALA A 50 5.27 11.48 -0.27
N VAL A 51 6.47 11.09 0.13
CA VAL A 51 7.24 11.79 1.17
C VAL A 51 8.68 11.95 0.72
N GLU A 52 9.43 12.76 1.43
CA GLU A 52 10.77 13.15 0.97
C GLU A 52 11.81 12.05 1.11
N ASP A 53 11.72 11.22 2.14
CA ASP A 53 12.80 10.28 2.44
C ASP A 53 12.29 8.93 2.89
N GLU A 54 13.20 7.97 2.89
CA GLU A 54 12.89 6.60 3.22
C GLU A 54 12.47 6.44 4.68
N ALA A 55 13.12 7.14 5.60
CA ALA A 55 12.82 6.97 7.01
C ALA A 55 11.37 7.36 7.31
N THR A 56 10.91 8.46 6.71
CA THR A 56 9.54 8.90 6.86
C THR A 56 8.57 7.88 6.26
N ALA A 57 8.88 7.37 5.07
CA ALA A 57 8.03 6.38 4.43
C ALA A 57 7.90 5.12 5.29
N ARG A 58 9.02 4.63 5.82
CA ARG A 58 8.98 3.42 6.62
C ARG A 58 8.24 3.61 7.93
N SER A 59 8.38 4.81 8.52
CA SER A 59 7.63 5.15 9.72
C SER A 59 6.12 5.15 9.43
N LEU A 60 5.71 5.73 8.33
CA LEU A 60 4.30 5.74 7.93
C LEU A 60 3.81 4.33 7.62
N GLU A 61 4.63 3.52 6.96
CA GLU A 61 4.25 2.16 6.68
C GLU A 61 3.95 1.40 7.97
N ARG A 62 4.81 1.55 8.98
CA ARG A 62 4.56 0.90 10.27
C ARG A 62 3.28 1.39 10.91
N TYR A 63 3.04 2.70 10.86
CA TYR A 63 1.82 3.27 11.40
C TYR A 63 0.58 2.69 10.72
N PHE A 64 0.59 2.64 9.39
CA PHE A 64 -0.58 2.18 8.65
C PHE A 64 -0.80 0.67 8.77
N LYS A 65 0.17 -0.07 9.29
CA LYS A 65 0.00 -1.49 9.60
C LYS A 65 -0.53 -1.70 11.01
N SER A 66 -0.54 -0.66 11.85
CA SER A 66 -1.12 -0.75 13.19
C SER A 66 -2.64 -0.64 13.12
N GLY A 67 -3.31 -0.99 14.22
CA GLY A 67 -4.76 -0.90 14.27
C GLY A 67 -5.26 0.52 14.05
N SER A 68 -4.63 1.50 14.70
CA SER A 68 -5.01 2.91 14.54
C SER A 68 -4.80 3.39 13.11
N GLY A 69 -3.67 3.02 12.52
CA GLY A 69 -3.36 3.44 11.16
C GLY A 69 -4.28 2.80 10.15
N LYS A 70 -4.61 1.52 10.32
CA LYS A 70 -5.57 0.86 9.44
C LYS A 70 -6.93 1.54 9.49
N ALA A 71 -7.39 1.87 10.67
CA ALA A 71 -8.69 2.55 10.83
C ALA A 71 -8.65 3.93 10.17
N PHE A 72 -7.55 4.67 10.35
CA PHE A 72 -7.39 5.97 9.73
C PHE A 72 -7.42 5.86 8.20
N ALA A 73 -6.65 4.92 7.65
CA ALA A 73 -6.59 4.75 6.21
C ALA A 73 -7.93 4.36 5.62
N LYS A 74 -8.63 3.43 6.25
CA LYS A 74 -9.95 3.02 5.78
C LYS A 74 -10.91 4.19 5.74
N LYS A 75 -10.87 5.03 6.76
CA LYS A 75 -11.80 6.15 6.85
C LYS A 75 -11.45 7.27 5.89
N ARG A 76 -10.17 7.55 5.69
CA ARG A 76 -9.74 8.75 4.96
C ARG A 76 -9.36 8.49 3.51
N PHE A 77 -8.75 7.33 3.22
CA PHE A 77 -8.23 7.05 1.89
C PHE A 77 -8.99 5.97 1.16
N LEU A 78 -9.55 5.02 1.89
CA LEU A 78 -10.05 3.79 1.30
C LEU A 78 -11.54 3.61 1.43
N SER A 79 -12.23 4.57 2.02
CA SER A 79 -13.68 4.47 2.11
C SER A 79 -14.26 4.59 0.71
N SER A 80 -15.12 3.68 0.35
CA SER A 80 -15.86 3.79 -0.88
C SER A 80 -16.92 4.81 -0.66
N SER A 81 -16.88 5.79 -1.47
CA SER A 81 -17.98 6.70 -1.35
C SER A 81 -19.18 6.10 -1.98
N ARG A 82 -19.61 5.84 -1.80
CA ARG A 82 -20.55 5.32 -2.57
C ARG A 82 -21.20 5.53 -2.32
#